data_7f11c15699e06f4cb8aab57bed6cdf7a
#
_entry.id   7f11c15699e06f4cb8aab57bed6cdf7a
#
_cell.length_a   1.000
_cell.length_b   1.000
_cell.length_c   1.000
_cell.angle_alpha   90.00
_cell.angle_beta   90.00
_cell.angle_gamma   90.00
#
_symmetry.space_group_name_H-M   'P 1'
#
loop_
_entity.id
_entity.type
_entity.pdbx_description
1 polymer ?
#
loop_
_entity_poly.entity_id
_entity_poly.type
_entity_poly.pdbx_seq_one_letter_code
_entity_poly.pdbx_strand_id
1 'polypeptide(L)'
;MKSLIAKLFGHKKKKLPIDLNQCQSILLKPIGSAVGDTIVHLAHLRQLKKAFPHIKIGVLVTPRCEALYKASQIVDTLLTDKASSYLSERKKWDLYLDFLPSFTSKSIILDALLAPKWVINFGKRAKKHYNLQTVKNYDESVQVPDRTHFKDYLNYTSFAKALNPEVCYELPHFSLDPEKSYWQNNNRVKILLNPQGSTRALPALELNQLLENIDTSHCQLLMTNTQGSEAYFSQLTPMENLALAPKTNLFEYFALIDSADIVVSVDGGGVHIACAKCKPLLAFYSNNEKTLYQWAPASMKNTEILTLVGKAFSEHNNDTMGFDMQIAAAWLNQQIAKLQ
;
A
#
# COMPACT_ATOMS: atom_id res chain seq x y z
N MET A 1 -20.21 23.03 18.08
CA MET A 1 -20.28 22.60 16.65
C MET A 1 -20.04 21.10 16.45
N LYS A 2 -18.89 20.51 16.89
CA LYS A 2 -18.60 19.06 16.67
C LYS A 2 -19.62 18.11 17.30
N SER A 3 -20.08 18.36 18.54
CA SER A 3 -21.13 17.57 19.20
C SER A 3 -22.47 17.64 18.45
N LEU A 4 -22.81 18.80 17.88
CA LEU A 4 -23.99 18.97 17.05
C LEU A 4 -23.94 18.15 15.76
N ILE A 5 -22.75 18.08 15.12
CA ILE A 5 -22.54 17.24 13.94
C ILE A 5 -22.77 15.76 14.28
N ALA A 6 -22.19 15.26 15.39
CA ALA A 6 -22.45 13.89 15.84
C ALA A 6 -23.96 13.65 16.07
N LYS A 7 -24.65 14.59 16.71
CA LYS A 7 -26.09 14.48 16.97
C LYS A 7 -26.94 14.48 15.69
N LEU A 8 -26.62 15.30 14.70
CA LEU A 8 -27.40 15.44 13.47
C LEU A 8 -27.07 14.38 12.41
N PHE A 9 -25.80 14.02 12.29
CA PHE A 9 -25.29 13.17 11.21
C PHE A 9 -24.65 11.86 11.69
N GLY A 10 -24.45 11.70 13.01
CA GLY A 10 -23.78 10.54 13.59
C GLY A 10 -24.71 9.36 13.90
N HIS A 11 -25.98 9.37 13.47
CA HIS A 11 -26.94 8.35 13.83
C HIS A 11 -27.65 7.75 12.62
N LYS A 12 -27.38 6.49 12.35
CA LYS A 12 -28.17 5.69 11.41
C LYS A 12 -29.46 5.23 12.07
N LYS A 13 -30.59 5.46 11.44
CA LYS A 13 -31.93 5.19 12.03
C LYS A 13 -32.18 3.72 12.31
N LYS A 14 -31.62 2.79 11.48
CA LYS A 14 -31.83 1.35 11.60
C LYS A 14 -30.52 0.63 11.31
N LYS A 15 -30.04 -0.19 12.25
CA LYS A 15 -28.96 -1.13 12.04
C LYS A 15 -29.54 -2.44 11.51
N LEU A 16 -28.83 -3.06 10.55
CA LEU A 16 -29.24 -4.30 9.93
C LEU A 16 -28.10 -5.33 10.01
N PRO A 17 -28.40 -6.61 10.23
CA PRO A 17 -27.42 -7.68 10.04
C PRO A 17 -26.90 -7.64 8.59
N ILE A 18 -25.60 -7.81 8.44
CA ILE A 18 -24.95 -7.77 7.12
C ILE A 18 -25.11 -9.16 6.48
N ASP A 19 -25.72 -9.17 5.30
CA ASP A 19 -25.87 -10.37 4.48
C ASP A 19 -25.34 -10.09 3.06
N LEU A 20 -24.16 -10.58 2.75
CA LEU A 20 -23.54 -10.36 1.45
C LEU A 20 -24.24 -11.12 0.31
N ASN A 21 -25.06 -12.13 0.58
CA ASN A 21 -25.87 -12.78 -0.47
C ASN A 21 -26.95 -11.81 -1.02
N GLN A 22 -27.32 -10.82 -0.24
CA GLN A 22 -28.24 -9.76 -0.67
C GLN A 22 -27.53 -8.49 -1.13
N CYS A 23 -26.19 -8.50 -1.16
CA CYS A 23 -25.39 -7.34 -1.52
C CYS A 23 -25.11 -7.35 -3.03
N GLN A 24 -25.48 -6.28 -3.71
CA GLN A 24 -25.23 -6.09 -5.15
C GLN A 24 -24.13 -5.07 -5.40
N SER A 25 -23.82 -4.26 -4.41
CA SER A 25 -22.86 -3.15 -4.57
C SER A 25 -22.07 -2.85 -3.29
N ILE A 26 -20.77 -2.66 -3.45
CA ILE A 26 -19.85 -2.28 -2.39
C ILE A 26 -19.12 -1.00 -2.78
N LEU A 27 -19.15 0.01 -1.92
CA LEU A 27 -18.33 1.20 -2.04
C LEU A 27 -17.22 1.18 -1.00
N LEU A 28 -15.97 1.33 -1.43
CA LEU A 28 -14.81 1.36 -0.56
C LEU A 28 -14.29 2.80 -0.38
N LYS A 29 -14.09 3.20 0.87
CA LYS A 29 -13.35 4.41 1.25
C LYS A 29 -11.94 3.99 1.68
N PRO A 30 -10.90 4.29 0.89
CA PRO A 30 -9.53 3.89 1.21
C PRO A 30 -9.00 4.50 2.51
N ILE A 31 -8.02 3.83 3.13
CA ILE A 31 -7.30 4.32 4.31
C ILE A 31 -6.51 5.59 4.00
N GLY A 32 -6.00 5.67 2.77
CA GLY A 32 -5.20 6.78 2.26
C GLY A 32 -5.18 6.82 0.74
N SER A 33 -4.30 7.62 0.18
CA SER A 33 -4.12 7.79 -1.27
C SER A 33 -2.69 7.52 -1.75
N ALA A 34 -1.84 6.97 -0.88
CA ALA A 34 -0.50 6.55 -1.26
C ALA A 34 -0.55 5.32 -2.18
N VAL A 35 0.49 5.12 -2.97
CA VAL A 35 0.61 3.97 -3.88
C VAL A 35 0.51 2.65 -3.11
N GLY A 36 1.25 2.52 -2.00
CA GLY A 36 1.20 1.34 -1.14
C GLY A 36 -0.20 1.05 -0.61
N ASP A 37 -0.89 2.08 -0.06
CA ASP A 37 -2.28 1.96 0.41
C ASP A 37 -3.19 1.41 -0.70
N THR A 38 -3.04 1.94 -1.92
CA THR A 38 -3.86 1.56 -3.07
C THR A 38 -3.62 0.09 -3.44
N ILE A 39 -2.36 -0.36 -3.49
CA ILE A 39 -2.02 -1.76 -3.81
C ILE A 39 -2.63 -2.72 -2.79
N VAL A 40 -2.54 -2.40 -1.50
CA VAL A 40 -3.14 -3.26 -0.47
C VAL A 40 -4.67 -3.27 -0.58
N HIS A 41 -5.29 -2.14 -0.91
CA HIS A 41 -6.73 -2.13 -1.18
C HIS A 41 -7.14 -2.95 -2.40
N LEU A 42 -6.29 -3.05 -3.44
CA LEU A 42 -6.56 -3.97 -4.55
C LEU A 42 -6.66 -5.42 -4.08
N ALA A 43 -5.88 -5.84 -3.07
CA ALA A 43 -6.05 -7.17 -2.47
C ALA A 43 -7.43 -7.34 -1.83
N HIS A 44 -7.93 -6.36 -1.07
CA HIS A 44 -9.29 -6.39 -0.53
C HIS A 44 -10.35 -6.52 -1.64
N LEU A 45 -10.22 -5.72 -2.70
CA LEU A 45 -11.18 -5.74 -3.81
C LEU A 45 -11.16 -7.08 -4.56
N ARG A 46 -9.98 -7.69 -4.74
CA ARG A 46 -9.86 -9.03 -5.34
C ARG A 46 -10.49 -10.11 -4.48
N GLN A 47 -10.28 -10.07 -3.16
CA GLN A 47 -10.94 -10.98 -2.23
C GLN A 47 -12.46 -10.90 -2.37
N LEU A 48 -13.01 -9.68 -2.40
CA LEU A 48 -14.44 -9.45 -2.57
C LEU A 48 -14.95 -9.93 -3.95
N LYS A 49 -14.28 -9.59 -5.05
CA LYS A 49 -14.67 -10.03 -6.40
C LYS A 49 -14.58 -11.55 -6.57
N LYS A 50 -13.57 -12.21 -5.98
CA LYS A 50 -13.43 -13.66 -6.02
C LYS A 50 -14.54 -14.37 -5.25
N ALA A 51 -14.89 -13.87 -4.08
CA ALA A 51 -15.96 -14.43 -3.26
C ALA A 51 -17.37 -14.12 -3.83
N PHE A 52 -17.53 -12.94 -4.41
CA PHE A 52 -18.81 -12.42 -4.90
C PHE A 52 -18.65 -11.80 -6.31
N PRO A 53 -18.52 -12.60 -7.38
CA PRO A 53 -18.20 -12.09 -8.72
C PRO A 53 -19.22 -11.10 -9.29
N HIS A 54 -20.49 -11.22 -8.88
CA HIS A 54 -21.60 -10.38 -9.33
C HIS A 54 -21.63 -8.98 -8.69
N ILE A 55 -20.89 -8.78 -7.58
CA ILE A 55 -20.94 -7.53 -6.83
C ILE A 55 -20.29 -6.39 -7.64
N LYS A 56 -21.03 -5.29 -7.79
CA LYS A 56 -20.49 -4.03 -8.29
C LYS A 56 -19.59 -3.39 -7.25
N ILE A 57 -18.36 -3.04 -7.64
CA ILE A 57 -17.37 -2.40 -6.76
C ILE A 57 -17.16 -0.95 -7.16
N GLY A 58 -17.36 -0.04 -6.21
CA GLY A 58 -16.96 1.35 -6.31
C GLY A 58 -15.83 1.72 -5.36
N VAL A 59 -15.04 2.70 -5.72
CA VAL A 59 -13.99 3.24 -4.86
C VAL A 59 -14.05 4.76 -4.86
N LEU A 60 -13.97 5.35 -3.66
CA LEU A 60 -13.79 6.78 -3.48
C LEU A 60 -12.31 7.14 -3.68
N VAL A 61 -12.01 7.83 -4.77
CA VAL A 61 -10.64 8.12 -5.18
C VAL A 61 -10.25 9.59 -5.05
N THR A 62 -8.96 9.80 -4.94
CA THR A 62 -8.30 11.09 -5.17
C THR A 62 -7.54 11.02 -6.49
N PRO A 63 -7.17 12.15 -7.12
CA PRO A 63 -6.38 12.14 -8.37
C PRO A 63 -5.10 11.31 -8.28
N ARG A 64 -4.51 11.21 -7.10
CA ARG A 64 -3.25 10.48 -6.88
C ARG A 64 -3.37 8.95 -7.07
N CYS A 65 -4.50 8.36 -6.70
CA CYS A 65 -4.70 6.90 -6.72
C CYS A 65 -5.67 6.43 -7.83
N GLU A 66 -6.38 7.34 -8.47
CA GLU A 66 -7.41 7.04 -9.47
C GLU A 66 -6.88 6.18 -10.63
N ALA A 67 -5.73 6.57 -11.19
CA ALA A 67 -5.14 5.87 -12.33
C ALA A 67 -4.83 4.40 -12.03
N LEU A 68 -4.37 4.09 -10.79
CA LEU A 68 -4.06 2.72 -10.40
C LEU A 68 -5.31 1.87 -10.21
N TYR A 69 -6.36 2.40 -9.58
CA TYR A 69 -7.65 1.70 -9.49
C TYR A 69 -8.26 1.46 -10.87
N LYS A 70 -8.16 2.43 -11.78
CA LYS A 70 -8.62 2.29 -13.17
C LYS A 70 -7.83 1.19 -13.90
N ALA A 71 -6.52 1.18 -13.78
CA ALA A 71 -5.66 0.18 -14.43
C ALA A 71 -5.89 -1.24 -13.89
N SER A 72 -6.36 -1.41 -12.65
CA SER A 72 -6.61 -2.72 -12.05
C SER A 72 -7.74 -3.50 -12.69
N GLN A 73 -8.66 -2.84 -13.40
CA GLN A 73 -9.85 -3.41 -14.04
C GLN A 73 -10.82 -4.16 -13.09
N ILE A 74 -10.63 -4.04 -11.78
CA ILE A 74 -11.49 -4.67 -10.76
C ILE A 74 -12.63 -3.74 -10.36
N VAL A 75 -12.41 -2.43 -10.48
CA VAL A 75 -13.32 -1.39 -10.00
C VAL A 75 -14.29 -1.00 -11.08
N ASP A 76 -15.57 -1.19 -10.82
CA ASP A 76 -16.65 -0.87 -11.76
C ASP A 76 -16.98 0.65 -11.79
N THR A 77 -16.73 1.35 -10.68
CA THR A 77 -17.06 2.79 -10.55
C THR A 77 -16.02 3.53 -9.72
N LEU A 78 -15.43 4.56 -10.29
CA LEU A 78 -14.54 5.49 -9.58
C LEU A 78 -15.30 6.77 -9.23
N LEU A 79 -15.31 7.12 -7.95
CA LEU A 79 -16.00 8.30 -7.45
C LEU A 79 -14.99 9.25 -6.80
N THR A 80 -14.94 10.49 -7.25
CA THR A 80 -14.10 11.49 -6.60
C THR A 80 -14.59 11.74 -5.17
N ASP A 81 -13.67 11.77 -4.19
CA ASP A 81 -13.99 12.03 -2.79
C ASP A 81 -14.39 13.49 -2.53
N LYS A 82 -15.58 13.87 -2.97
CA LYS A 82 -16.18 15.21 -2.80
C LYS A 82 -17.68 15.12 -2.51
N ALA A 83 -18.24 16.12 -1.86
CA ALA A 83 -19.63 16.13 -1.41
C ALA A 83 -20.65 15.83 -2.52
N SER A 84 -20.42 16.34 -3.75
CA SER A 84 -21.32 16.07 -4.88
C SER A 84 -21.41 14.57 -5.21
N SER A 85 -20.30 13.81 -5.13
CA SER A 85 -20.31 12.37 -5.36
C SER A 85 -21.15 11.65 -4.30
N TYR A 86 -21.00 11.99 -3.03
CA TYR A 86 -21.81 11.39 -1.96
C TYR A 86 -23.30 11.69 -2.10
N LEU A 87 -23.65 12.89 -2.56
CA LEU A 87 -25.04 13.25 -2.81
C LEU A 87 -25.62 12.54 -4.04
N SER A 88 -24.90 12.50 -5.15
CA SER A 88 -25.34 11.82 -6.38
C SER A 88 -25.48 10.30 -6.19
N GLU A 89 -24.67 9.72 -5.28
CA GLU A 89 -24.65 8.30 -4.97
C GLU A 89 -25.50 7.93 -3.75
N ARG A 90 -26.30 8.86 -3.25
CA ARG A 90 -27.15 8.64 -2.07
C ARG A 90 -28.05 7.42 -2.24
N LYS A 91 -27.99 6.47 -1.28
CA LYS A 91 -28.78 5.22 -1.21
C LYS A 91 -28.60 4.27 -2.38
N LYS A 92 -27.54 4.43 -3.20
CA LYS A 92 -27.26 3.53 -4.33
C LYS A 92 -26.32 2.36 -3.98
N TRP A 93 -25.71 2.38 -2.80
CA TRP A 93 -24.75 1.37 -2.37
C TRP A 93 -25.32 0.53 -1.24
N ASP A 94 -25.19 -0.79 -1.37
CA ASP A 94 -25.60 -1.71 -0.32
C ASP A 94 -24.63 -1.67 0.85
N LEU A 95 -23.34 -1.86 0.57
CA LEU A 95 -22.31 -1.90 1.60
C LEU A 95 -21.28 -0.77 1.38
N TYR A 96 -20.97 -0.07 2.46
CA TYR A 96 -19.89 0.91 2.51
C TYR A 96 -18.81 0.46 3.47
N LEU A 97 -17.61 0.24 2.95
CA LEU A 97 -16.41 -0.13 3.71
C LEU A 97 -15.57 1.12 3.98
N ASP A 98 -15.59 1.60 5.21
CA ASP A 98 -14.88 2.81 5.63
C ASP A 98 -13.57 2.46 6.34
N PHE A 99 -12.46 2.52 5.62
CA PHE A 99 -11.12 2.27 6.14
C PHE A 99 -10.44 3.50 6.75
N LEU A 100 -11.09 4.66 6.79
CA LEU A 100 -10.48 5.83 7.43
C LEU A 100 -10.18 5.57 8.90
N PRO A 101 -8.94 5.78 9.36
CA PRO A 101 -8.51 5.36 10.70
C PRO A 101 -9.04 6.26 11.83
N SER A 102 -9.71 7.36 11.50
CA SER A 102 -10.20 8.30 12.51
C SER A 102 -11.46 9.04 12.09
N PHE A 103 -12.25 9.44 13.08
CA PHE A 103 -13.42 10.29 12.87
C PHE A 103 -13.02 11.71 12.46
N THR A 104 -13.72 12.26 11.47
CA THR A 104 -13.68 13.68 11.12
C THR A 104 -15.11 14.21 10.95
N SER A 105 -15.32 15.50 11.18
CA SER A 105 -16.64 16.12 10.91
C SER A 105 -17.07 15.90 9.46
N LYS A 106 -16.11 16.02 8.52
CA LYS A 106 -16.36 15.80 7.08
C LYS A 106 -16.83 14.37 6.83
N SER A 107 -16.09 13.35 7.33
CA SER A 107 -16.47 11.94 7.09
C SER A 107 -17.87 11.62 7.66
N ILE A 108 -18.17 12.07 8.89
CA ILE A 108 -19.49 11.81 9.53
C ILE A 108 -20.63 12.38 8.69
N ILE A 109 -20.49 13.62 8.19
CA ILE A 109 -21.50 14.27 7.34
C ILE A 109 -21.63 13.52 6.00
N LEU A 110 -20.50 13.20 5.35
CA LEU A 110 -20.52 12.54 4.05
C LEU A 110 -21.08 11.12 4.12
N ASP A 111 -20.75 10.35 5.16
CA ASP A 111 -21.33 9.01 5.39
C ASP A 111 -22.85 9.08 5.56
N ALA A 112 -23.36 10.08 6.29
CA ALA A 112 -24.79 10.29 6.44
C ALA A 112 -25.47 10.73 5.13
N LEU A 113 -24.77 11.51 4.29
CA LEU A 113 -25.28 11.92 2.97
C LEU A 113 -25.32 10.73 2.00
N LEU A 114 -24.32 9.88 2.00
CA LEU A 114 -24.30 8.66 1.19
C LEU A 114 -25.46 7.72 1.54
N ALA A 115 -25.73 7.56 2.84
CA ALA A 115 -26.83 6.75 3.40
C ALA A 115 -26.90 5.32 2.81
N PRO A 116 -25.82 4.53 2.83
CA PRO A 116 -25.82 3.17 2.30
C PRO A 116 -26.66 2.23 3.19
N LYS A 117 -27.01 1.04 2.66
CA LYS A 117 -27.78 0.05 3.41
C LYS A 117 -27.00 -0.47 4.62
N TRP A 118 -25.71 -0.80 4.44
CA TRP A 118 -24.78 -1.24 5.50
C TRP A 118 -23.52 -0.41 5.52
N VAL A 119 -22.97 -0.20 6.71
CA VAL A 119 -21.71 0.51 6.92
C VAL A 119 -20.81 -0.27 7.86
N ILE A 120 -19.59 -0.56 7.42
CA ILE A 120 -18.54 -1.18 8.24
C ILE A 120 -17.38 -0.19 8.40
N ASN A 121 -16.85 -0.06 9.60
CA ASN A 121 -15.58 0.61 9.84
C ASN A 121 -14.55 -0.33 10.47
N PHE A 122 -13.26 0.03 10.31
CA PHE A 122 -12.14 -0.78 10.75
C PHE A 122 -11.33 -0.02 11.81
N GLY A 123 -11.64 -0.24 13.09
CA GLY A 123 -10.84 0.25 14.21
C GLY A 123 -10.66 1.76 14.27
N LYS A 124 -11.72 2.55 14.03
CA LYS A 124 -11.62 4.01 14.10
C LYS A 124 -11.17 4.50 15.47
N ARG A 125 -10.10 5.28 15.48
CA ARG A 125 -9.56 5.90 16.70
C ARG A 125 -10.52 6.94 17.25
N ALA A 126 -10.83 6.82 18.56
CA ALA A 126 -11.61 7.82 19.28
C ALA A 126 -10.91 9.18 19.30
N LYS A 127 -11.68 10.25 19.25
CA LYS A 127 -11.26 11.64 19.45
C LYS A 127 -12.13 12.27 20.53
N LYS A 128 -11.72 13.43 21.07
CA LYS A 128 -12.41 14.15 22.15
C LYS A 128 -13.95 14.25 21.96
N HIS A 129 -14.42 14.44 20.73
CA HIS A 129 -15.86 14.64 20.44
C HIS A 129 -16.48 13.55 19.58
N TYR A 130 -15.70 12.60 19.09
CA TYR A 130 -16.15 11.55 18.19
C TYR A 130 -15.57 10.20 18.62
N ASN A 131 -16.45 9.26 18.92
CA ASN A 131 -16.14 7.87 19.23
C ASN A 131 -17.34 7.00 18.85
N LEU A 132 -17.25 5.69 19.02
CA LEU A 132 -18.32 4.75 18.67
C LEU A 132 -19.58 4.91 19.56
N GLN A 133 -19.50 5.63 20.68
CA GLN A 133 -20.68 5.94 21.51
C GLN A 133 -21.45 7.14 20.99
N THR A 134 -20.73 8.12 20.40
CA THR A 134 -21.32 9.37 19.89
C THR A 134 -21.61 9.33 18.39
N VAL A 135 -20.98 8.44 17.63
CA VAL A 135 -21.18 8.23 16.18
C VAL A 135 -21.60 6.79 15.97
N LYS A 136 -22.88 6.59 15.67
CA LYS A 136 -23.54 5.28 15.56
C LYS A 136 -23.97 4.94 14.13
N ASN A 137 -23.24 5.44 13.13
CA ASN A 137 -23.56 5.23 11.71
C ASN A 137 -23.23 3.81 11.22
N TYR A 138 -22.49 3.03 12.00
CA TYR A 138 -21.93 1.75 11.58
C TYR A 138 -22.85 0.59 11.99
N ASP A 139 -23.12 -0.32 11.05
CA ASP A 139 -23.77 -1.60 11.34
C ASP A 139 -22.79 -2.55 12.02
N GLU A 140 -21.51 -2.50 11.58
CA GLU A 140 -20.43 -3.24 12.18
C GLU A 140 -19.19 -2.33 12.41
N SER A 141 -18.56 -2.49 13.55
CA SER A 141 -17.27 -1.86 13.87
C SER A 141 -16.27 -2.96 14.16
N VAL A 142 -15.47 -3.27 13.14
CA VAL A 142 -14.49 -4.35 13.20
C VAL A 142 -13.37 -3.95 14.15
N GLN A 143 -13.13 -4.78 15.16
CA GLN A 143 -11.97 -4.68 16.04
C GLN A 143 -10.86 -5.53 15.43
N VAL A 144 -9.89 -4.87 14.81
CA VAL A 144 -8.73 -5.55 14.24
C VAL A 144 -7.67 -5.70 15.32
N PRO A 145 -7.20 -6.91 15.63
CA PRO A 145 -6.15 -7.13 16.62
C PRO A 145 -4.87 -6.35 16.26
N ASP A 146 -4.12 -5.94 17.28
CA ASP A 146 -2.77 -5.42 17.09
C ASP A 146 -1.92 -6.47 16.34
N ARG A 147 -0.93 -6.03 15.59
CA ARG A 147 -0.07 -6.88 14.77
C ARG A 147 -0.77 -7.58 13.59
N THR A 148 -1.94 -7.09 13.17
CA THR A 148 -2.60 -7.58 11.94
C THR A 148 -2.12 -6.80 10.73
N HIS A 149 -1.74 -7.53 9.67
CA HIS A 149 -1.42 -6.91 8.40
C HIS A 149 -2.68 -6.28 7.76
N PHE A 150 -2.53 -5.11 7.14
CA PHE A 150 -3.67 -4.36 6.61
C PHE A 150 -4.48 -5.14 5.56
N LYS A 151 -3.82 -5.96 4.73
CA LYS A 151 -4.50 -6.82 3.74
C LYS A 151 -5.51 -7.80 4.35
N ASP A 152 -5.35 -8.13 5.63
CA ASP A 152 -6.14 -9.13 6.34
C ASP A 152 -7.34 -8.55 7.12
N TYR A 153 -7.56 -7.24 7.02
CA TYR A 153 -8.63 -6.57 7.80
C TYR A 153 -10.03 -7.12 7.50
N LEU A 154 -10.30 -7.54 6.26
CA LEU A 154 -11.58 -8.16 5.91
C LEU A 154 -11.82 -9.50 6.62
N ASN A 155 -10.75 -10.20 7.05
CA ASN A 155 -10.86 -11.48 7.76
C ASN A 155 -11.47 -11.36 9.17
N TYR A 156 -11.67 -10.14 9.65
CA TYR A 156 -12.28 -9.85 10.95
C TYR A 156 -13.73 -9.35 10.84
N THR A 157 -14.29 -9.30 9.64
CA THR A 157 -15.68 -8.93 9.40
C THR A 157 -16.63 -10.12 9.67
N SER A 158 -17.90 -9.81 9.87
CA SER A 158 -18.96 -10.83 10.04
C SER A 158 -19.08 -11.80 8.85
N PHE A 159 -18.62 -11.40 7.66
CA PHE A 159 -18.62 -12.19 6.43
C PHE A 159 -17.27 -12.83 6.07
N ALA A 160 -16.28 -12.77 6.94
CA ALA A 160 -14.92 -13.28 6.71
C ALA A 160 -14.88 -14.72 6.19
N LYS A 161 -15.79 -15.59 6.66
CA LYS A 161 -15.86 -17.00 6.25
C LYS A 161 -16.15 -17.21 4.75
N ALA A 162 -16.73 -16.21 4.08
CA ALA A 162 -17.00 -16.24 2.66
C ALA A 162 -15.80 -15.81 1.80
N LEU A 163 -14.76 -15.24 2.42
CA LEU A 163 -13.59 -14.73 1.73
C LEU A 163 -12.52 -15.82 1.56
N ASN A 164 -11.70 -15.68 0.53
CA ASN A 164 -10.49 -16.47 0.36
C ASN A 164 -9.29 -15.66 0.84
N PRO A 165 -8.67 -16.01 1.98
CA PRO A 165 -7.55 -15.24 2.54
C PRO A 165 -6.26 -15.32 1.72
N GLU A 166 -6.13 -16.27 0.80
CA GLU A 166 -4.93 -16.46 -0.03
C GLU A 166 -4.82 -15.44 -1.19
N VAL A 167 -5.84 -14.61 -1.41
CA VAL A 167 -5.76 -13.56 -2.43
C VAL A 167 -4.88 -12.43 -1.93
N CYS A 168 -3.76 -12.22 -2.62
CA CYS A 168 -2.80 -11.16 -2.35
C CYS A 168 -2.79 -10.08 -3.44
N TYR A 169 -1.72 -9.28 -3.42
CA TYR A 169 -1.50 -8.22 -4.39
C TYR A 169 -1.26 -8.80 -5.79
N GLU A 170 -1.95 -8.30 -6.76
CA GLU A 170 -1.64 -8.47 -8.17
C GLU A 170 -1.75 -7.12 -8.86
N LEU A 171 -0.83 -6.84 -9.72
CA LEU A 171 -0.84 -5.63 -10.55
C LEU A 171 -0.84 -6.04 -12.02
N PRO A 172 -1.53 -5.28 -12.88
CA PRO A 172 -1.40 -5.46 -14.32
C PRO A 172 0.07 -5.30 -14.76
N HIS A 173 0.38 -5.83 -15.92
CA HIS A 173 1.68 -5.58 -16.54
C HIS A 173 1.70 -4.14 -17.06
N PHE A 174 2.83 -3.45 -16.83
CA PHE A 174 3.13 -2.14 -17.37
C PHE A 174 4.45 -2.21 -18.12
N SER A 175 4.60 -1.42 -19.17
CA SER A 175 5.79 -1.37 -20.01
C SER A 175 6.65 -0.17 -19.65
N LEU A 176 7.96 -0.36 -19.75
CA LEU A 176 8.91 0.75 -19.74
C LEU A 176 8.79 1.54 -21.05
N ASP A 177 9.09 2.82 -20.98
CA ASP A 177 9.22 3.65 -22.17
C ASP A 177 10.43 3.18 -23.01
N PRO A 178 10.23 2.71 -24.24
CA PRO A 178 11.32 2.21 -25.07
C PRO A 178 12.34 3.27 -25.48
N GLU A 179 11.97 4.55 -25.40
CA GLU A 179 12.88 5.66 -25.73
C GLU A 179 13.85 6.00 -24.60
N LYS A 180 13.59 5.48 -23.38
CA LYS A 180 14.45 5.69 -22.22
C LYS A 180 15.36 4.49 -22.00
N SER A 181 16.65 4.76 -21.82
CA SER A 181 17.61 3.73 -21.45
C SER A 181 17.59 3.47 -19.95
N TYR A 182 16.96 2.36 -19.53
CA TYR A 182 16.96 1.93 -18.12
C TYR A 182 18.09 0.93 -17.85
N TRP A 183 18.08 -0.21 -18.53
CA TRP A 183 19.05 -1.27 -18.36
C TRP A 183 19.91 -1.40 -19.61
N GLN A 184 21.20 -1.69 -19.44
CA GLN A 184 22.03 -2.08 -20.56
C GLN A 184 21.59 -3.45 -21.09
N ASN A 185 21.69 -3.66 -22.39
CA ASN A 185 21.36 -4.95 -22.99
C ASN A 185 22.52 -5.94 -22.80
N ASN A 186 22.60 -6.57 -21.62
CA ASN A 186 23.57 -7.58 -21.26
C ASN A 186 22.94 -8.58 -20.28
N ASN A 187 23.66 -9.69 -20.00
CA ASN A 187 23.18 -10.77 -19.12
C ASN A 187 23.52 -10.52 -17.63
N ARG A 188 23.72 -9.28 -17.21
CA ARG A 188 24.00 -8.95 -15.81
C ARG A 188 22.74 -8.96 -14.97
N VAL A 189 22.86 -9.34 -13.71
CA VAL A 189 21.77 -9.29 -12.71
C VAL A 189 21.35 -7.85 -12.49
N LYS A 190 20.06 -7.58 -12.64
CA LYS A 190 19.46 -6.24 -12.52
C LYS A 190 18.97 -6.00 -11.10
N ILE A 191 19.66 -5.14 -10.37
CA ILE A 191 19.32 -4.77 -8.99
C ILE A 191 18.76 -3.34 -8.98
N LEU A 192 17.49 -3.20 -8.60
CA LEU A 192 16.89 -1.89 -8.44
C LEU A 192 16.99 -1.41 -7.00
N LEU A 193 17.64 -0.28 -6.82
CA LEU A 193 17.76 0.42 -5.54
C LEU A 193 16.66 1.48 -5.42
N ASN A 194 15.80 1.34 -4.43
CA ASN A 194 14.74 2.29 -4.10
C ASN A 194 14.91 2.81 -2.66
N PRO A 195 15.98 3.58 -2.38
CA PRO A 195 16.36 3.97 -1.03
C PRO A 195 15.49 5.11 -0.47
N GLN A 196 14.62 5.72 -1.28
CA GLN A 196 13.81 6.86 -0.90
C GLN A 196 12.31 6.57 -1.08
N GLY A 197 11.56 6.71 0.00
CA GLY A 197 10.08 6.76 -0.01
C GLY A 197 9.57 8.20 0.11
N SER A 198 8.26 8.38 0.19
CA SER A 198 7.66 9.71 0.33
C SER A 198 7.97 10.42 1.67
N THR A 199 8.26 9.67 2.71
CA THR A 199 8.50 10.17 4.08
C THR A 199 9.70 9.51 4.77
N ARG A 200 10.38 8.56 4.10
CA ARG A 200 11.47 7.77 4.65
C ARG A 200 12.60 7.68 3.64
N ALA A 201 13.82 7.56 4.13
CA ALA A 201 14.98 7.27 3.31
C ALA A 201 15.97 6.39 4.07
N LEU A 202 16.60 5.46 3.37
CA LEU A 202 17.79 4.78 3.84
C LEU A 202 18.95 5.78 3.81
N PRO A 203 19.75 5.96 4.87
CA PRO A 203 20.91 6.86 4.81
C PRO A 203 21.90 6.44 3.71
N ALA A 204 22.42 7.41 2.96
CA ALA A 204 23.36 7.15 1.89
C ALA A 204 24.62 6.42 2.39
N LEU A 205 25.08 6.72 3.61
CA LEU A 205 26.19 6.02 4.25
C LEU A 205 25.91 4.51 4.40
N GLU A 206 24.69 4.13 4.83
CA GLU A 206 24.32 2.73 5.00
C GLU A 206 24.15 2.03 3.65
N LEU A 207 23.63 2.74 2.63
CA LEU A 207 23.59 2.18 1.28
C LEU A 207 25.00 1.96 0.71
N ASN A 208 25.95 2.90 0.91
CA ASN A 208 27.33 2.72 0.53
C ASN A 208 27.94 1.49 1.22
N GLN A 209 27.73 1.34 2.54
CA GLN A 209 28.20 0.15 3.27
C GLN A 209 27.62 -1.15 2.70
N LEU A 210 26.37 -1.16 2.27
CA LEU A 210 25.78 -2.33 1.60
C LEU A 210 26.49 -2.61 0.28
N LEU A 211 26.64 -1.58 -0.57
CA LEU A 211 27.24 -1.71 -1.90
C LEU A 211 28.72 -2.13 -1.86
N GLU A 212 29.47 -1.72 -0.85
CA GLU A 212 30.86 -2.11 -0.61
C GLU A 212 31.01 -3.60 -0.20
N ASN A 213 29.95 -4.20 0.35
CA ASN A 213 29.97 -5.58 0.86
C ASN A 213 29.25 -6.61 -0.04
N ILE A 214 28.83 -6.21 -1.23
CA ILE A 214 28.23 -7.12 -2.22
C ILE A 214 29.11 -7.28 -3.46
N ASP A 215 29.08 -8.48 -4.06
CA ASP A 215 29.73 -8.72 -5.34
C ASP A 215 28.87 -8.16 -6.48
N THR A 216 29.27 -7.00 -6.99
CA THR A 216 28.58 -6.33 -8.09
C THR A 216 29.20 -6.58 -9.46
N SER A 217 30.21 -7.44 -9.58
CA SER A 217 31.01 -7.66 -10.83
C SER A 217 30.11 -8.07 -12.02
N HIS A 218 29.07 -8.84 -11.75
CA HIS A 218 28.10 -9.30 -12.75
C HIS A 218 26.71 -8.64 -12.60
N CYS A 219 26.64 -7.49 -11.96
CA CYS A 219 25.38 -6.76 -11.70
C CYS A 219 25.30 -5.45 -12.49
N GLN A 220 24.07 -5.04 -12.76
CA GLN A 220 23.70 -3.66 -13.05
C GLN A 220 22.90 -3.13 -11.87
N LEU A 221 23.30 -2.00 -11.35
CA LEU A 221 22.63 -1.30 -10.25
C LEU A 221 21.95 -0.06 -10.80
N LEU A 222 20.66 0.06 -10.58
CA LEU A 222 19.90 1.22 -11.02
C LEU A 222 19.14 1.82 -9.82
N MET A 223 19.40 3.07 -9.49
CA MET A 223 18.67 3.76 -8.44
C MET A 223 17.45 4.46 -9.01
N THR A 224 16.29 4.34 -8.36
CA THR A 224 15.07 5.06 -8.75
C THR A 224 15.27 6.56 -8.69
N ASN A 225 14.68 7.29 -9.65
CA ASN A 225 14.78 8.74 -9.77
C ASN A 225 13.45 9.42 -9.40
N THR A 226 13.33 9.79 -8.14
CA THR A 226 12.20 10.52 -7.57
C THR A 226 12.63 11.94 -7.18
N GLN A 227 11.76 12.71 -6.54
CA GLN A 227 12.15 14.03 -6.04
C GLN A 227 13.29 13.93 -5.01
N GLY A 228 14.39 14.63 -5.24
CA GLY A 228 15.56 14.63 -4.37
C GLY A 228 16.58 13.53 -4.65
N SER A 229 16.31 12.61 -5.57
CA SER A 229 17.21 11.48 -5.86
C SER A 229 18.56 11.89 -6.42
N GLU A 230 18.66 12.97 -7.18
CA GLU A 230 19.95 13.48 -7.70
C GLU A 230 20.90 13.87 -6.55
N ALA A 231 20.37 14.61 -5.55
CA ALA A 231 21.14 15.00 -4.37
C ALA A 231 21.48 13.81 -3.45
N TYR A 232 20.65 12.79 -3.40
CA TYR A 232 20.94 11.55 -2.69
C TYR A 232 21.99 10.73 -3.44
N PHE A 233 21.85 10.57 -4.75
CA PHE A 233 22.77 9.82 -5.61
C PHE A 233 24.19 10.39 -5.58
N SER A 234 24.34 11.71 -5.50
CA SER A 234 25.64 12.37 -5.39
C SER A 234 26.39 12.06 -4.06
N GLN A 235 25.74 11.47 -3.07
CA GLN A 235 26.34 11.02 -1.82
C GLN A 235 26.78 9.55 -1.87
N LEU A 236 26.45 8.85 -2.94
CA LEU A 236 26.89 7.46 -3.13
C LEU A 236 28.31 7.41 -3.68
N THR A 237 29.05 6.40 -3.24
CA THR A 237 30.37 6.11 -3.80
C THR A 237 30.24 5.79 -5.30
N PRO A 238 30.94 6.49 -6.19
CA PRO A 238 30.86 6.23 -7.63
C PRO A 238 31.25 4.79 -7.97
N MET A 239 30.41 4.12 -8.76
CA MET A 239 30.64 2.76 -9.27
C MET A 239 30.29 2.74 -10.77
N GLU A 240 31.10 2.04 -11.58
CA GLU A 240 30.91 1.96 -13.04
C GLU A 240 29.55 1.35 -13.44
N ASN A 241 29.07 0.41 -12.63
CA ASN A 241 27.83 -0.35 -12.87
C ASN A 241 26.61 0.20 -12.11
N LEU A 242 26.72 1.37 -11.46
CA LEU A 242 25.63 2.06 -10.75
C LEU A 242 25.21 3.31 -11.51
N ALA A 243 23.94 3.43 -11.82
CA ALA A 243 23.37 4.59 -12.49
C ALA A 243 22.09 5.08 -11.81
N LEU A 244 21.79 6.37 -12.01
CA LEU A 244 20.48 6.93 -11.67
C LEU A 244 19.51 6.66 -12.83
N ALA A 245 18.34 6.11 -12.55
CA ALA A 245 17.32 5.84 -13.56
C ALA A 245 16.82 7.14 -14.22
N PRO A 246 16.35 7.09 -15.47
CA PRO A 246 15.53 8.14 -16.03
C PRO A 246 14.30 8.42 -15.14
N LYS A 247 13.81 9.67 -15.15
CA LYS A 247 12.57 10.01 -14.44
C LYS A 247 11.41 9.18 -14.97
N THR A 248 10.64 8.60 -14.07
CA THR A 248 9.50 7.74 -14.38
C THR A 248 8.17 8.43 -14.03
N ASN A 249 7.14 8.16 -14.84
CA ASN A 249 5.77 8.31 -14.39
C ASN A 249 5.37 7.13 -13.48
N LEU A 250 4.14 7.13 -12.96
CA LEU A 250 3.68 6.10 -12.03
C LEU A 250 3.76 4.68 -12.64
N PHE A 251 3.34 4.49 -13.86
CA PHE A 251 3.28 3.16 -14.49
C PHE A 251 4.66 2.68 -14.95
N GLU A 252 5.50 3.59 -15.43
CA GLU A 252 6.91 3.31 -15.69
C GLU A 252 7.65 2.89 -14.40
N TYR A 253 7.31 3.50 -13.26
CA TYR A 253 7.88 3.09 -11.98
C TYR A 253 7.50 1.65 -11.60
N PHE A 254 6.24 1.24 -11.86
CA PHE A 254 5.84 -0.16 -11.69
C PHE A 254 6.59 -1.09 -12.65
N ALA A 255 6.70 -0.69 -13.92
CA ALA A 255 7.41 -1.45 -14.93
C ALA A 255 8.91 -1.58 -14.61
N LEU A 256 9.51 -0.52 -14.06
CA LEU A 256 10.91 -0.53 -13.63
C LEU A 256 11.14 -1.54 -12.51
N ILE A 257 10.29 -1.58 -11.49
CA ILE A 257 10.36 -2.59 -10.43
C ILE A 257 10.13 -4.00 -11.01
N ASP A 258 9.18 -4.16 -11.93
CA ASP A 258 8.89 -5.45 -12.57
C ASP A 258 10.05 -5.94 -13.44
N SER A 259 10.83 -5.06 -14.03
CA SER A 259 11.97 -5.38 -14.89
C SER A 259 13.26 -5.75 -14.14
N ALA A 260 13.33 -5.49 -12.82
CA ALA A 260 14.44 -5.85 -11.99
C ALA A 260 14.41 -7.34 -11.61
N ASP A 261 15.57 -7.93 -11.39
CA ASP A 261 15.72 -9.30 -10.86
C ASP A 261 15.65 -9.30 -9.33
N ILE A 262 16.22 -8.27 -8.68
CA ILE A 262 16.20 -8.06 -7.23
C ILE A 262 15.84 -6.61 -6.94
N VAL A 263 15.03 -6.39 -5.89
CA VAL A 263 14.65 -5.05 -5.43
C VAL A 263 15.19 -4.81 -4.01
N VAL A 264 15.82 -3.67 -3.82
CA VAL A 264 16.26 -3.16 -2.52
C VAL A 264 15.43 -1.90 -2.24
N SER A 265 14.58 -1.89 -1.21
CA SER A 265 13.64 -0.79 -1.00
C SER A 265 13.50 -0.42 0.47
N VAL A 266 13.43 0.87 0.74
CA VAL A 266 12.91 1.37 2.02
C VAL A 266 11.39 1.20 2.07
N ASP A 267 10.81 1.10 3.27
CA ASP A 267 9.36 1.03 3.50
C ASP A 267 8.61 2.11 2.71
N GLY A 268 7.68 1.68 1.89
CA GLY A 268 6.89 2.54 1.01
C GLY A 268 6.24 1.78 -0.15
N GLY A 269 5.78 2.53 -1.14
CA GLY A 269 5.08 1.96 -2.32
C GLY A 269 5.92 0.92 -3.07
N GLY A 270 7.24 1.10 -3.15
CA GLY A 270 8.16 0.18 -3.82
C GLY A 270 8.14 -1.24 -3.26
N VAL A 271 8.06 -1.37 -1.93
CA VAL A 271 7.92 -2.67 -1.26
C VAL A 271 6.67 -3.40 -1.71
N HIS A 272 5.52 -2.73 -1.71
CA HIS A 272 4.25 -3.36 -2.10
C HIS A 272 4.17 -3.68 -3.59
N ILE A 273 4.83 -2.88 -4.45
CA ILE A 273 4.96 -3.18 -5.88
C ILE A 273 5.84 -4.42 -6.07
N ALA A 274 7.00 -4.49 -5.41
CA ALA A 274 7.89 -5.64 -5.50
C ALA A 274 7.20 -6.93 -5.03
N CYS A 275 6.44 -6.87 -3.93
CA CYS A 275 5.61 -7.98 -3.46
C CYS A 275 4.56 -8.40 -4.51
N ALA A 276 3.85 -7.43 -5.12
CA ALA A 276 2.84 -7.70 -6.13
C ALA A 276 3.42 -8.29 -7.43
N LYS A 277 4.69 -8.04 -7.69
CA LYS A 277 5.45 -8.58 -8.84
C LYS A 277 6.29 -9.80 -8.47
N CYS A 278 6.17 -10.29 -7.23
CA CYS A 278 6.89 -11.46 -6.73
C CYS A 278 8.42 -11.35 -6.93
N LYS A 279 8.99 -10.14 -6.70
CA LYS A 279 10.43 -9.91 -6.84
C LYS A 279 11.16 -10.28 -5.54
N PRO A 280 12.33 -10.92 -5.61
CA PRO A 280 13.24 -10.99 -4.47
C PRO A 280 13.45 -9.59 -3.89
N LEU A 281 13.23 -9.44 -2.58
CA LEU A 281 13.10 -8.12 -1.95
C LEU A 281 13.91 -8.03 -0.67
N LEU A 282 14.83 -7.07 -0.62
CA LEU A 282 15.45 -6.58 0.60
C LEU A 282 14.73 -5.31 1.04
N ALA A 283 14.02 -5.36 2.16
CA ALA A 283 13.19 -4.26 2.65
C ALA A 283 13.72 -3.68 3.97
N PHE A 284 13.82 -2.35 4.05
CA PHE A 284 14.28 -1.62 5.22
C PHE A 284 13.14 -0.88 5.90
N TYR A 285 12.87 -1.18 7.17
CA TYR A 285 11.78 -0.62 7.95
C TYR A 285 12.30 0.11 9.19
N SER A 286 11.64 1.20 9.56
CA SER A 286 11.88 1.84 10.85
C SER A 286 11.46 0.93 12.01
N ASN A 287 12.08 1.10 13.19
CA ASN A 287 11.71 0.36 14.39
C ASN A 287 10.39 0.89 14.99
N ASN A 288 9.32 0.77 14.22
CA ASN A 288 7.98 1.05 14.67
C ASN A 288 7.11 -0.20 14.50
N GLU A 289 6.90 -0.90 15.59
CA GLU A 289 6.23 -2.19 15.61
C GLU A 289 4.84 -2.14 14.93
N LYS A 290 4.05 -1.12 15.21
CA LYS A 290 2.71 -0.98 14.63
C LYS A 290 2.75 -0.86 13.12
N THR A 291 3.62 -0.02 12.58
CA THR A 291 3.76 0.17 11.13
C THR A 291 4.31 -1.09 10.48
N LEU A 292 5.31 -1.72 11.11
CA LEU A 292 5.91 -2.94 10.60
C LEU A 292 4.86 -4.05 10.42
N TYR A 293 4.06 -4.35 11.45
CA TYR A 293 3.04 -5.40 11.31
C TYR A 293 1.95 -5.02 10.29
N GLN A 294 1.50 -3.77 10.30
CA GLN A 294 0.42 -3.34 9.42
C GLN A 294 0.81 -3.33 7.94
N TRP A 295 2.07 -3.04 7.64
CA TRP A 295 2.57 -2.80 6.28
C TRP A 295 3.77 -3.67 5.90
N ALA A 296 4.01 -4.77 6.61
CA ALA A 296 5.07 -5.71 6.28
C ALA A 296 5.01 -6.16 4.80
N PRO A 297 6.13 -6.55 4.20
CA PRO A 297 6.10 -7.15 2.89
C PRO A 297 5.21 -8.41 2.89
N ALA A 298 4.37 -8.56 1.89
CA ALA A 298 3.53 -9.74 1.72
C ALA A 298 3.47 -10.12 0.23
N SER A 299 3.86 -11.33 -0.09
CA SER A 299 3.82 -11.87 -1.46
C SER A 299 2.98 -13.12 -1.53
N MET A 300 2.37 -13.39 -2.70
CA MET A 300 1.54 -14.58 -2.94
C MET A 300 2.35 -15.87 -3.18
N LYS A 301 3.57 -15.73 -3.65
CA LYS A 301 4.44 -16.84 -4.01
C LYS A 301 5.54 -16.98 -2.96
N ASN A 302 6.23 -18.11 -2.95
CA ASN A 302 7.45 -18.32 -2.17
C ASN A 302 8.58 -17.40 -2.69
N THR A 303 8.35 -16.09 -2.56
CA THR A 303 9.27 -15.05 -2.96
C THR A 303 10.25 -14.82 -1.82
N GLU A 304 11.53 -14.77 -2.14
CA GLU A 304 12.58 -14.48 -1.17
C GLU A 304 12.47 -13.04 -0.68
N ILE A 305 12.16 -12.86 0.59
CA ILE A 305 12.05 -11.53 1.20
C ILE A 305 12.88 -11.50 2.48
N LEU A 306 13.81 -10.55 2.56
CA LEU A 306 14.47 -10.17 3.81
C LEU A 306 13.96 -8.80 4.25
N THR A 307 13.43 -8.73 5.46
CA THR A 307 13.04 -7.47 6.10
C THR A 307 14.00 -7.15 7.22
N LEU A 308 14.68 -6.04 7.12
CA LEU A 308 15.53 -5.50 8.19
C LEU A 308 14.84 -4.34 8.87
N VAL A 309 14.92 -4.34 10.20
CA VAL A 309 14.34 -3.30 11.06
C VAL A 309 15.48 -2.47 11.65
N GLY A 310 15.40 -1.16 11.53
CA GLY A 310 16.39 -0.24 12.09
C GLY A 310 16.54 -0.40 13.60
N LYS A 311 17.74 -0.16 14.13
CA LYS A 311 18.00 -0.24 15.58
C LYS A 311 17.45 0.97 16.34
N ALA A 312 17.33 2.13 15.67
CA ALA A 312 16.78 3.33 16.28
C ALA A 312 15.26 3.20 16.44
N PHE A 313 14.76 3.41 17.66
CA PHE A 313 13.31 3.53 17.88
C PHE A 313 12.81 4.86 17.36
N SER A 314 11.74 4.85 16.57
CA SER A 314 11.13 6.06 16.03
C SER A 314 9.64 6.10 16.33
N GLU A 315 9.22 7.09 17.11
CA GLU A 315 7.79 7.40 17.31
C GLU A 315 7.14 7.97 16.04
N HIS A 316 7.94 8.53 15.13
CA HIS A 316 7.46 9.24 13.94
C HIS A 316 7.52 8.40 12.65
N ASN A 317 7.98 7.14 12.68
CA ASN A 317 8.12 6.24 11.54
C ASN A 317 9.11 6.68 10.44
N ASN A 318 9.91 7.71 10.67
CA ASN A 318 10.77 8.29 9.64
C ASN A 318 12.22 7.86 9.76
N ASP A 319 12.62 7.34 10.93
CA ASP A 319 14.00 6.94 11.20
C ASP A 319 14.25 5.51 10.67
N THR A 320 14.62 5.42 9.42
CA THR A 320 14.99 4.18 8.75
C THR A 320 16.51 4.06 8.70
N MET A 321 17.13 3.82 9.85
CA MET A 321 18.58 3.74 10.01
C MET A 321 19.02 2.72 11.08
N GLY A 322 20.30 2.42 11.14
CA GLY A 322 20.91 1.52 12.11
C GLY A 322 20.68 0.06 11.77
N PHE A 323 20.76 -0.28 10.48
CA PHE A 323 20.57 -1.63 10.01
C PHE A 323 21.84 -2.47 10.12
N ASP A 324 21.68 -3.79 10.15
CA ASP A 324 22.78 -4.74 10.03
C ASP A 324 23.10 -4.97 8.55
N MET A 325 24.05 -4.20 8.03
CA MET A 325 24.42 -4.26 6.62
C MET A 325 25.19 -5.54 6.26
N GLN A 326 25.76 -6.26 7.22
CA GLN A 326 26.37 -7.57 6.96
C GLN A 326 25.30 -8.62 6.64
N ILE A 327 24.20 -8.63 7.36
CA ILE A 327 23.07 -9.51 7.06
C ILE A 327 22.44 -9.14 5.71
N ALA A 328 22.28 -7.85 5.43
CA ALA A 328 21.80 -7.36 4.14
C ALA A 328 22.67 -7.82 2.97
N ALA A 329 23.99 -7.64 3.09
CA ALA A 329 24.96 -8.01 2.07
C ALA A 329 25.02 -9.53 1.85
N ALA A 330 25.03 -10.31 2.93
CA ALA A 330 25.04 -11.77 2.84
C ALA A 330 23.81 -12.30 2.09
N TRP A 331 22.62 -11.79 2.41
CA TRP A 331 21.40 -12.16 1.72
C TRP A 331 21.42 -11.75 0.24
N LEU A 332 21.85 -10.52 -0.05
CA LEU A 332 21.89 -10.00 -1.41
C LEU A 332 22.88 -10.78 -2.28
N ASN A 333 24.10 -11.10 -1.77
CA ASN A 333 25.06 -11.96 -2.43
C ASN A 333 24.49 -13.37 -2.72
N GLN A 334 23.72 -13.92 -1.78
CA GLN A 334 23.03 -15.20 -2.00
C GLN A 334 22.00 -15.12 -3.14
N GLN A 335 21.23 -14.02 -3.24
CA GLN A 335 20.27 -13.85 -4.33
C GLN A 335 20.98 -13.64 -5.68
N ILE A 336 22.06 -12.86 -5.71
CA ILE A 336 22.88 -12.65 -6.90
C ILE A 336 23.43 -14.01 -7.41
N ALA A 337 23.99 -14.82 -6.54
CA ALA A 337 24.55 -16.12 -6.89
C ALA A 337 23.50 -17.13 -7.44
N LYS A 338 22.23 -16.99 -7.09
CA LYS A 338 21.14 -17.82 -7.65
C LYS A 338 20.78 -17.45 -9.09
N LEU A 339 21.17 -16.26 -9.55
CA LEU A 339 20.79 -15.70 -10.85
C LEU A 339 21.97 -15.70 -11.86
N GLN A 340 23.15 -16.07 -11.42
CA GLN A 340 24.35 -16.33 -12.24
C GLN A 340 24.41 -17.78 -12.70
#